data_0c2bb0c92aa0118ee88c99db3a68154c
#
_entry.id   0c2bb0c92aa0118ee88c99db3a68154c
#
_cell.length_a   1.000
_cell.length_b   1.000
_cell.length_c   1.000
_cell.angle_alpha   90.00
_cell.angle_beta   90.00
_cell.angle_gamma   90.00
#
_symmetry.space_group_name_H-M   'P 1'
#
loop_
_entity.id
_entity.type
_entity.pdbx_description
1 polymer ?
#
loop_
_entity_poly.entity_id
_entity_poly.type
_entity_poly.pdbx_seq_one_letter_code
_entity_poly.pdbx_strand_id
1 'polypeptide(L)'
;MKRKTVIEKELKTPHYNKVNPFLIIKGGATKFIDFVEKVFDAEENRQVRTPDRDGTLIHAEIQIGDSMILLADSKEDWPFTPSFLQVYVDNAQETLTRAEIEGAQIITNVSVFYNGLKLARFKDKRGNIWWLYEKMNPASFAENKSETNWHNKKPSEIYTTLMQAMKNLK
;
A
#
# COMPACT_ATOMS: atom_id res chain seq x y z
N MET A 1 35.85 -36.33 4.60
CA MET A 1 35.63 -34.85 4.53
C MET A 1 34.47 -34.56 3.62
N LYS A 2 33.27 -34.29 4.17
CA LYS A 2 32.07 -33.97 3.37
C LYS A 2 32.04 -32.47 3.15
N ARG A 3 32.17 -32.00 1.90
CA ARG A 3 31.98 -30.61 1.49
C ARG A 3 30.53 -30.22 1.72
N LYS A 4 30.25 -29.25 2.59
CA LYS A 4 28.96 -28.59 2.68
C LYS A 4 28.73 -27.81 1.40
N THR A 5 27.76 -28.25 0.61
CA THR A 5 27.24 -27.48 -0.54
C THR A 5 26.53 -26.27 0.06
N VAL A 6 27.11 -25.09 -0.10
CA VAL A 6 26.42 -23.82 0.14
C VAL A 6 25.40 -23.71 -0.98
N ILE A 7 24.13 -23.81 -0.64
CA ILE A 7 23.04 -23.49 -1.58
C ILE A 7 23.15 -21.99 -1.80
N GLU A 8 23.69 -21.59 -2.96
CA GLU A 8 23.57 -20.22 -3.45
C GLU A 8 22.07 -19.93 -3.59
N LYS A 9 21.56 -19.09 -2.70
CA LYS A 9 20.22 -18.51 -2.84
C LYS A 9 20.28 -17.68 -4.11
N GLU A 10 19.66 -18.16 -5.19
CA GLU A 10 19.54 -17.40 -6.44
C GLU A 10 19.06 -16.00 -6.09
N LEU A 11 19.88 -15.01 -6.37
CA LEU A 11 19.56 -13.60 -6.24
C LEU A 11 18.43 -13.31 -7.24
N LYS A 12 17.20 -13.28 -6.78
CA LYS A 12 16.08 -12.81 -7.60
C LYS A 12 16.42 -11.39 -8.02
N THR A 13 16.66 -11.18 -9.30
CA THR A 13 16.80 -9.85 -9.88
C THR A 13 15.49 -9.10 -9.61
N PRO A 14 15.53 -7.89 -9.03
CA PRO A 14 14.31 -7.13 -8.78
C PRO A 14 13.51 -6.97 -10.07
N HIS A 15 12.22 -7.27 -10.01
CA HIS A 15 11.35 -7.13 -11.17
C HIS A 15 10.80 -5.71 -11.21
N TYR A 16 11.43 -4.84 -12.02
CA TYR A 16 10.92 -3.50 -12.25
C TYR A 16 9.82 -3.51 -13.31
N ASN A 17 8.75 -2.80 -13.03
CA ASN A 17 7.71 -2.48 -14.00
C ASN A 17 8.18 -1.31 -14.89
N LYS A 18 7.48 -1.06 -16.03
CA LYS A 18 7.77 0.12 -16.86
C LYS A 18 7.57 1.45 -16.12
N VAL A 19 6.68 1.46 -15.13
CA VAL A 19 6.44 2.59 -14.22
C VAL A 19 6.54 2.06 -12.81
N ASN A 20 7.42 2.63 -12.00
CA ASN A 20 7.56 2.32 -10.60
C ASN A 20 7.38 3.61 -9.81
N PRO A 21 6.46 3.68 -8.83
CA PRO A 21 6.29 4.87 -8.02
C PRO A 21 7.53 5.10 -7.14
N PHE A 22 7.91 6.37 -6.96
CA PHE A 22 8.92 6.79 -6.01
C PHE A 22 8.26 7.65 -4.93
N LEU A 23 8.35 7.20 -3.68
CA LEU A 23 7.68 7.83 -2.54
C LEU A 23 8.68 8.59 -1.68
N ILE A 24 8.36 9.82 -1.30
CA ILE A 24 9.10 10.58 -0.30
C ILE A 24 8.38 10.41 1.04
N ILE A 25 9.01 9.75 1.99
CA ILE A 25 8.40 9.31 3.23
C ILE A 25 8.73 10.22 4.39
N LYS A 26 7.70 10.75 5.05
CA LYS A 26 7.81 11.51 6.29
C LYS A 26 7.89 10.58 7.50
N GLY A 27 8.78 10.89 8.44
CA GLY A 27 8.83 10.19 9.73
C GLY A 27 9.50 8.83 9.73
N GLY A 28 10.34 8.58 8.76
CA GLY A 28 11.24 7.44 8.68
C GLY A 28 10.84 6.38 7.66
N ALA A 29 11.61 6.31 6.58
CA ALA A 29 11.44 5.34 5.50
C ALA A 29 11.61 3.89 6.01
N THR A 30 12.54 3.64 6.92
CA THR A 30 12.70 2.31 7.55
C THR A 30 11.41 1.85 8.23
N LYS A 31 10.78 2.70 9.03
CA LYS A 31 9.52 2.38 9.70
C LYS A 31 8.35 2.23 8.71
N PHE A 32 8.42 2.88 7.55
CA PHE A 32 7.44 2.66 6.48
C PHE A 32 7.62 1.28 5.86
N ILE A 33 8.87 0.86 5.62
CA ILE A 33 9.19 -0.49 5.13
C ILE A 33 8.64 -1.54 6.10
N ASP A 34 8.95 -1.44 7.42
CA ASP A 34 8.44 -2.36 8.44
C ASP A 34 6.90 -2.45 8.45
N PHE A 35 6.22 -1.31 8.25
CA PHE A 35 4.76 -1.26 8.16
C PHE A 35 4.25 -2.00 6.91
N VAL A 36 4.85 -1.75 5.75
CA VAL A 36 4.43 -2.36 4.48
C VAL A 36 4.70 -3.87 4.47
N GLU A 37 5.85 -4.32 5.02
CA GLU A 37 6.16 -5.75 5.20
C GLU A 37 5.10 -6.45 6.04
N LYS A 38 4.67 -5.88 7.17
CA LYS A 38 3.68 -6.47 8.08
C LYS A 38 2.25 -6.44 7.53
N VAL A 39 1.88 -5.41 6.79
CA VAL A 39 0.50 -5.23 6.30
C VAL A 39 0.25 -6.01 5.01
N PHE A 40 1.24 -6.05 4.12
CA PHE A 40 1.08 -6.58 2.77
C PHE A 40 1.95 -7.81 2.47
N ASP A 41 2.68 -8.33 3.48
CA ASP A 41 3.66 -9.41 3.28
C ASP A 41 4.70 -9.04 2.19
N ALA A 42 5.08 -7.76 2.17
CA ALA A 42 6.02 -7.20 1.20
C ALA A 42 7.46 -7.60 1.51
N GLU A 43 8.34 -7.51 0.51
CA GLU A 43 9.75 -7.85 0.65
C GLU A 43 10.64 -6.65 0.29
N GLU A 44 11.50 -6.21 1.22
CA GLU A 44 12.50 -5.18 0.92
C GLU A 44 13.68 -5.76 0.13
N ASN A 45 14.09 -5.07 -0.94
CA ASN A 45 15.35 -5.32 -1.61
C ASN A 45 16.51 -4.68 -0.83
N ARG A 46 16.99 -5.37 0.21
CA ARG A 46 18.03 -4.85 1.11
C ARG A 46 19.38 -4.59 0.44
N GLN A 47 19.62 -5.14 -0.75
CA GLN A 47 20.90 -4.97 -1.46
C GLN A 47 21.10 -3.56 -2.03
N VAL A 48 19.99 -2.88 -2.33
CA VAL A 48 20.00 -1.52 -2.88
C VAL A 48 19.69 -0.45 -1.85
N ARG A 49 19.45 -0.86 -0.60
CA ARG A 49 19.20 0.08 0.49
C ARG A 49 20.40 1.01 0.66
N THR A 50 20.17 2.30 0.48
CA THR A 50 21.24 3.31 0.48
C THR A 50 20.97 4.35 1.58
N PRO A 51 21.66 4.27 2.72
CA PRO A 51 21.59 5.30 3.76
C PRO A 51 22.44 6.52 3.37
N ASP A 52 22.03 7.70 3.79
CA ASP A 52 22.82 8.91 3.79
C ASP A 52 23.73 8.98 5.04
N ARG A 53 24.60 9.99 5.10
CA ARG A 53 25.54 10.22 6.22
C ARG A 53 24.84 10.48 7.56
N ASP A 54 23.61 11.04 7.53
CA ASP A 54 22.76 11.31 8.70
C ASP A 54 21.91 10.12 9.13
N GLY A 55 22.03 8.98 8.43
CA GLY A 55 21.29 7.75 8.68
C GLY A 55 19.89 7.71 8.07
N THR A 56 19.44 8.76 7.39
CA THR A 56 18.22 8.74 6.58
C THR A 56 18.43 7.90 5.33
N LEU A 57 17.36 7.33 4.76
CA LEU A 57 17.43 6.59 3.50
C LEU A 57 17.25 7.54 2.32
N ILE A 58 18.23 7.56 1.42
CA ILE A 58 18.12 8.26 0.12
C ILE A 58 17.56 7.35 -0.97
N HIS A 59 17.59 6.04 -0.75
CA HIS A 59 17.01 5.05 -1.65
C HIS A 59 16.72 3.75 -0.90
N ALA A 60 15.52 3.21 -1.11
CA ALA A 60 15.17 1.84 -0.78
C ALA A 60 14.10 1.35 -1.76
N GLU A 61 13.93 0.05 -1.83
CA GLU A 61 12.97 -0.62 -2.70
C GLU A 61 12.20 -1.66 -1.92
N ILE A 62 10.88 -1.70 -2.12
CA ILE A 62 10.01 -2.69 -1.52
C ILE A 62 9.06 -3.25 -2.57
N GLN A 63 8.91 -4.57 -2.59
CA GLN A 63 8.04 -5.28 -3.51
C GLN A 63 6.76 -5.71 -2.80
N ILE A 64 5.60 -5.31 -3.35
CA ILE A 64 4.28 -5.79 -2.95
C ILE A 64 3.73 -6.64 -4.09
N GLY A 65 3.61 -7.95 -3.89
CA GLY A 65 3.23 -8.87 -4.96
C GLY A 65 4.20 -8.80 -6.15
N ASP A 66 3.73 -8.34 -7.30
CA ASP A 66 4.53 -8.15 -8.53
C ASP A 66 4.98 -6.69 -8.75
N SER A 67 4.64 -5.81 -7.85
CA SER A 67 4.83 -4.37 -8.03
C SER A 67 5.96 -3.82 -7.16
N MET A 68 6.86 -3.03 -7.77
CA MET A 68 7.99 -2.40 -7.08
C MET A 68 7.65 -0.95 -6.71
N ILE A 69 7.93 -0.59 -5.46
CA ILE A 69 7.87 0.77 -4.94
C ILE A 69 9.27 1.19 -4.52
N LEU A 70 9.73 2.33 -5.03
CA LEU A 70 10.96 2.97 -4.62
C LEU A 70 10.63 4.04 -3.59
N LEU A 71 11.53 4.28 -2.64
CA LEU A 71 11.26 5.26 -1.59
C LEU A 71 12.53 5.87 -1.01
N ALA A 72 12.38 7.06 -0.42
CA ALA A 72 13.40 7.76 0.33
C ALA A 72 12.79 8.49 1.53
N ASP A 73 13.61 8.87 2.50
CA ASP A 73 13.20 9.79 3.55
C ASP A 73 12.99 11.21 3.00
N SER A 74 12.01 11.92 3.56
CA SER A 74 11.85 13.35 3.28
C SER A 74 12.99 14.15 3.90
N LYS A 75 13.45 15.17 3.19
CA LYS A 75 14.44 16.16 3.62
C LYS A 75 13.92 17.57 3.36
N GLU A 76 14.65 18.60 3.77
CA GLU A 76 14.25 19.99 3.58
C GLU A 76 13.99 20.32 2.10
N ASP A 77 14.87 19.86 1.23
CA ASP A 77 14.79 20.01 -0.24
C ASP A 77 14.05 18.87 -0.94
N TRP A 78 13.67 17.81 -0.21
CA TRP A 78 12.83 16.70 -0.66
C TRP A 78 11.57 16.60 0.21
N PRO A 79 10.62 17.52 0.05
CA PRO A 79 9.46 17.59 0.93
C PRO A 79 8.54 16.38 0.75
N PHE A 80 7.98 15.92 1.86
CA PHE A 80 6.96 14.88 1.86
C PHE A 80 5.77 15.28 0.99
N THR A 81 5.34 14.34 0.16
CA THR A 81 4.10 14.43 -0.61
C THR A 81 3.27 13.19 -0.30
N PRO A 82 2.05 13.32 0.26
CA PRO A 82 1.17 12.19 0.52
C PRO A 82 0.93 11.37 -0.75
N SER A 83 1.11 10.06 -0.65
CA SER A 83 0.88 9.14 -1.76
C SER A 83 -0.50 8.51 -1.66
N PHE A 84 -1.10 8.23 -2.83
CA PHE A 84 -2.32 7.45 -2.98
C PHE A 84 -1.95 6.14 -3.65
N LEU A 85 -2.05 5.05 -2.90
CA LEU A 85 -1.63 3.74 -3.36
C LEU A 85 -2.84 2.81 -3.42
N GLN A 86 -3.03 2.18 -4.56
CA GLN A 86 -4.06 1.18 -4.78
C GLN A 86 -3.42 -0.20 -4.78
N VAL A 87 -3.92 -1.10 -3.93
CA VAL A 87 -3.40 -2.46 -3.80
C VAL A 87 -4.54 -3.45 -3.91
N TYR A 88 -4.36 -4.46 -4.76
CA TYR A 88 -5.23 -5.63 -4.80
C TYR A 88 -4.76 -6.64 -3.77
N VAL A 89 -5.69 -7.10 -2.93
CA VAL A 89 -5.44 -8.04 -1.84
C VAL A 89 -6.43 -9.19 -1.90
N ASP A 90 -6.04 -10.34 -1.35
CA ASP A 90 -6.92 -11.52 -1.29
C ASP A 90 -8.02 -11.36 -0.25
N ASN A 91 -7.76 -10.63 0.84
CA ASN A 91 -8.71 -10.37 1.92
C ASN A 91 -8.57 -8.93 2.43
N ALA A 92 -9.48 -8.05 2.01
CA ALA A 92 -9.45 -6.64 2.39
C ALA A 92 -9.71 -6.43 3.89
N GLN A 93 -10.52 -7.25 4.53
CA GLN A 93 -10.80 -7.13 5.97
C GLN A 93 -9.58 -7.51 6.81
N GLU A 94 -8.90 -8.58 6.47
CA GLU A 94 -7.71 -9.01 7.15
C GLU A 94 -6.57 -8.00 6.99
N THR A 95 -6.35 -7.50 5.77
CA THR A 95 -5.35 -6.47 5.50
C THR A 95 -5.65 -5.17 6.26
N LEU A 96 -6.93 -4.77 6.30
CA LEU A 96 -7.37 -3.59 7.05
C LEU A 96 -7.10 -3.75 8.55
N THR A 97 -7.37 -4.93 9.09
CA THR A 97 -7.09 -5.25 10.51
C THR A 97 -5.59 -5.21 10.80
N ARG A 98 -4.75 -5.78 9.94
CA ARG A 98 -3.28 -5.70 10.08
C ARG A 98 -2.80 -4.24 10.06
N ALA A 99 -3.33 -3.43 9.15
CA ALA A 99 -3.00 -2.01 9.07
C ALA A 99 -3.39 -1.26 10.35
N GLU A 100 -4.56 -1.53 10.93
CA GLU A 100 -5.03 -0.93 12.18
C GLU A 100 -4.14 -1.32 13.36
N ILE A 101 -3.74 -2.59 13.49
CA ILE A 101 -2.80 -3.07 14.51
C ILE A 101 -1.46 -2.31 14.41
N GLU A 102 -0.96 -2.07 13.21
CA GLU A 102 0.24 -1.26 12.97
C GLU A 102 0.00 0.25 13.11
N GLY A 103 -1.22 0.64 13.51
CA GLY A 103 -1.62 2.00 13.89
C GLY A 103 -2.03 2.90 12.73
N ALA A 104 -2.50 2.33 11.64
CA ALA A 104 -3.18 3.07 10.60
C ALA A 104 -4.58 3.54 11.06
N GLN A 105 -5.03 4.65 10.48
CA GLN A 105 -6.38 5.16 10.68
C GLN A 105 -7.30 4.63 9.58
N ILE A 106 -8.36 3.91 9.95
CA ILE A 106 -9.38 3.47 9.00
C ILE A 106 -10.11 4.69 8.45
N ILE A 107 -10.21 4.79 7.12
CA ILE A 107 -10.96 5.82 6.39
C ILE A 107 -12.29 5.27 5.92
N THR A 108 -12.28 4.09 5.31
CA THR A 108 -13.47 3.43 4.75
C THR A 108 -13.42 1.96 5.13
N ASN A 109 -14.46 1.48 5.81
CA ASN A 109 -14.61 0.05 6.09
C ASN A 109 -14.80 -0.74 4.79
N VAL A 110 -14.59 -2.07 4.88
CA VAL A 110 -14.79 -2.94 3.72
C VAL A 110 -16.23 -2.81 3.23
N SER A 111 -16.39 -2.39 1.98
CA SER A 111 -17.67 -2.13 1.36
C SER A 111 -17.73 -2.74 -0.04
N VAL A 112 -18.88 -3.24 -0.45
CA VAL A 112 -19.08 -3.69 -1.82
C VAL A 112 -18.96 -2.51 -2.77
N PHE A 113 -18.19 -2.71 -3.83
CA PHE A 113 -17.92 -1.71 -4.85
C PHE A 113 -18.35 -2.24 -6.22
N TYR A 114 -18.34 -1.42 -7.26
CA TYR A 114 -18.78 -1.85 -8.59
C TYR A 114 -17.82 -2.92 -9.19
N ASN A 115 -18.27 -3.59 -10.24
CA ASN A 115 -17.52 -4.60 -10.99
C ASN A 115 -16.98 -5.79 -10.17
N GLY A 116 -17.74 -6.22 -9.15
CA GLY A 116 -17.37 -7.39 -8.36
C GLY A 116 -16.15 -7.18 -7.48
N LEU A 117 -15.94 -5.95 -7.01
CA LEU A 117 -14.90 -5.61 -6.07
C LEU A 117 -15.49 -5.27 -4.70
N LYS A 118 -14.72 -5.54 -3.64
CA LYS A 118 -14.82 -4.83 -2.37
C LYS A 118 -13.73 -3.75 -2.33
N LEU A 119 -14.01 -2.69 -1.60
CA LEU A 119 -13.09 -1.58 -1.38
C LEU A 119 -13.00 -1.29 0.10
N ALA A 120 -11.78 -1.02 0.58
CA ALA A 120 -11.52 -0.42 1.88
C ALA A 120 -10.42 0.63 1.75
N ARG A 121 -10.29 1.53 2.75
CA ARG A 121 -9.21 2.53 2.77
C ARG A 121 -8.71 2.76 4.17
N PHE A 122 -7.42 3.02 4.27
CA PHE A 122 -6.79 3.51 5.49
C PHE A 122 -5.75 4.58 5.18
N LYS A 123 -5.39 5.38 6.20
CA LYS A 123 -4.28 6.32 6.17
C LYS A 123 -3.20 5.80 7.11
N ASP A 124 -1.98 5.61 6.62
CA ASP A 124 -0.87 5.22 7.47
C ASP A 124 -0.40 6.38 8.38
N LYS A 125 0.46 6.07 9.34
CA LYS A 125 1.02 7.07 10.30
C LYS A 125 1.83 8.17 9.62
N ARG A 126 2.19 8.02 8.34
CA ARG A 126 2.99 8.98 7.57
C ARG A 126 2.13 9.83 6.65
N GLY A 127 0.82 9.56 6.60
CA GLY A 127 -0.14 10.35 5.85
C GLY A 127 -0.46 9.82 4.45
N ASN A 128 0.09 8.69 4.04
CA ASN A 128 -0.28 8.07 2.77
C ASN A 128 -1.66 7.42 2.88
N ILE A 129 -2.43 7.48 1.81
CA ILE A 129 -3.73 6.82 1.71
C ILE A 129 -3.61 5.56 0.87
N TRP A 130 -4.02 4.45 1.44
CA TRP A 130 -4.05 3.13 0.84
C TRP A 130 -5.47 2.75 0.48
N TRP A 131 -5.67 2.31 -0.76
CA TRP A 131 -6.92 1.78 -1.28
C TRP A 131 -6.77 0.28 -1.47
N LEU A 132 -7.53 -0.49 -0.72
CA LEU A 132 -7.57 -1.94 -0.83
C LEU A 132 -8.70 -2.33 -1.78
N TYR A 133 -8.39 -3.21 -2.71
CA TYR A 133 -9.35 -3.85 -3.58
C TYR A 133 -9.27 -5.37 -3.42
N GLU A 134 -10.41 -6.00 -3.16
CA GLU A 134 -10.57 -7.46 -3.12
C GLU A 134 -11.53 -7.88 -4.23
N LYS A 135 -11.14 -8.87 -5.05
CA LYS A 135 -12.02 -9.44 -6.06
C LYS A 135 -13.05 -10.34 -5.39
N MET A 136 -14.32 -10.09 -5.64
CA MET A 136 -15.40 -10.96 -5.16
C MET A 136 -15.48 -12.23 -6.01
N ASN A 137 -15.93 -13.33 -5.40
CA ASN A 137 -16.23 -14.53 -6.14
C ASN A 137 -17.35 -14.22 -7.17
N PRO A 138 -17.23 -14.64 -8.45
CA PRO A 138 -18.24 -14.42 -9.48
C PRO A 138 -19.64 -14.92 -9.09
N ALA A 139 -19.73 -16.00 -8.32
CA ALA A 139 -21.01 -16.53 -7.82
C ALA A 139 -21.74 -15.56 -6.86
N SER A 140 -20.98 -14.74 -6.11
CA SER A 140 -21.54 -13.74 -5.18
C SER A 140 -21.92 -12.43 -5.89
N PHE A 141 -21.47 -12.24 -7.13
CA PHE A 141 -21.64 -10.98 -7.88
C PHE A 141 -22.98 -10.89 -8.61
N ALA A 142 -23.62 -12.02 -8.95
CA ALA A 142 -24.86 -12.06 -9.74
C ALA A 142 -26.06 -11.38 -9.04
N GLU A 143 -26.02 -11.22 -7.72
CA GLU A 143 -27.11 -10.62 -6.93
C GLU A 143 -27.03 -9.10 -6.77
N ASN A 144 -25.90 -8.47 -7.04
CA ASN A 144 -25.68 -7.04 -6.79
C ASN A 144 -25.50 -6.22 -8.08
N LYS A 145 -26.50 -6.19 -8.96
CA LYS A 145 -26.60 -5.14 -9.98
C LYS A 145 -26.95 -3.81 -9.30
N SER A 146 -25.98 -3.12 -8.73
CA SER A 146 -26.20 -1.74 -8.31
C SER A 146 -26.33 -0.88 -9.55
N GLU A 147 -27.53 -0.39 -9.81
CA GLU A 147 -27.78 0.66 -10.80
C GLU A 147 -26.91 1.87 -10.45
N THR A 148 -25.90 2.12 -11.25
CA THR A 148 -24.98 3.27 -11.14
C THR A 148 -25.66 4.53 -11.70
N ASN A 149 -26.72 5.00 -11.07
CA ASN A 149 -27.25 6.31 -11.38
C ASN A 149 -26.64 7.35 -10.43
N TRP A 150 -25.50 7.90 -10.82
CA TRP A 150 -24.72 8.85 -10.04
C TRP A 150 -25.40 10.20 -9.81
N HIS A 151 -26.38 10.56 -10.64
CA HIS A 151 -26.93 11.92 -10.68
C HIS A 151 -27.98 12.24 -9.59
N ASN A 152 -28.58 11.24 -8.93
CA ASN A 152 -29.72 11.48 -8.03
C ASN A 152 -29.65 10.80 -6.65
N LYS A 153 -28.50 10.21 -6.27
CA LYS A 153 -28.35 9.54 -4.97
C LYS A 153 -27.55 10.37 -3.98
N LYS A 154 -27.90 10.27 -2.70
CA LYS A 154 -27.03 10.76 -1.61
C LYS A 154 -25.62 10.19 -1.79
N PRO A 155 -24.57 10.99 -1.55
CA PRO A 155 -23.20 10.49 -1.64
C PRO A 155 -23.03 9.21 -0.84
N SER A 156 -22.41 8.19 -1.45
CA SER A 156 -22.16 6.91 -0.76
C SER A 156 -21.17 7.11 0.39
N GLU A 157 -21.17 6.21 1.36
CA GLU A 157 -20.16 6.19 2.42
C GLU A 157 -18.73 6.15 1.84
N ILE A 158 -18.52 5.37 0.77
CA ILE A 158 -17.25 5.30 0.06
C ILE A 158 -16.78 6.68 -0.44
N TYR A 159 -17.70 7.51 -0.92
CA TYR A 159 -17.39 8.87 -1.38
C TYR A 159 -17.16 9.83 -0.21
N THR A 160 -18.06 9.84 0.76
CA THR A 160 -18.00 10.80 1.89
C THR A 160 -16.79 10.59 2.77
N THR A 161 -16.41 9.35 3.06
CA THR A 161 -15.21 9.02 3.85
C THR A 161 -13.93 9.43 3.14
N LEU A 162 -13.85 9.24 1.81
CA LEU A 162 -12.72 9.74 1.02
C LEU A 162 -12.63 11.27 1.08
N MET A 163 -13.74 11.96 0.82
CA MET A 163 -13.76 13.44 0.82
C MET A 163 -13.36 14.03 2.17
N GLN A 164 -13.76 13.37 3.27
CA GLN A 164 -13.34 13.79 4.61
C GLN A 164 -11.84 13.57 4.85
N ALA A 165 -11.30 12.43 4.39
CA ALA A 165 -9.86 12.15 4.49
C ALA A 165 -9.02 13.16 3.68
N MET A 166 -9.49 13.52 2.48
CA MET A 166 -8.82 14.49 1.59
C MET A 166 -8.72 15.89 2.19
N LYS A 167 -9.72 16.33 2.98
CA LYS A 167 -9.67 17.62 3.67
C LYS A 167 -8.54 17.71 4.71
N ASN A 168 -8.11 16.58 5.23
CA ASN A 168 -7.15 16.48 6.33
C ASN A 168 -5.76 15.99 5.88
N LEU A 169 -5.44 16.13 4.59
CA LEU A 169 -4.13 15.74 4.04
C LEU A 169 -3.02 16.78 4.23
N LYS A 170 -3.36 17.98 4.71
CA LYS A 170 -2.41 19.08 4.90
C LYS A 170 -1.61 18.93 6.20
#